data_7eb0d496ae2ec9449f9b30badd26c505
#
_entry.id   7eb0d496ae2ec9449f9b30badd26c505
#
_cell.length_a   1.000
_cell.length_b   1.000
_cell.length_c   1.000
_cell.angle_alpha   90.00
_cell.angle_beta   90.00
_cell.angle_gamma   90.00
#
_symmetry.space_group_name_H-M   'P 1'
#
loop_
_entity.id
_entity.type
_entity.pdbx_description
1 polymer ?
#
loop_
_entity_poly.entity_id
_entity_poly.type
_entity_poly.pdbx_seq_one_letter_code
_entity_poly.pdbx_strand_id
1 'polypeptide(L)'
;MKRQVVLGFLGTTLDAGSGAGRWEKWRPSVSLAMYPDFVPDRIELLLDQRRHLKLARQVEADIHTQGPEIEVRLHDMHLADPWDFESVYASLFDFVQGYAFDPEHEDYYVHITTGTHVAQICWFLLTEARYLPGRLIQTSPPRKQRAGDPGSHALIDLDLARYDRIAQRFAAISAETAAFLKSGIATRSQAFNRMIEEIERVAGKSRAPMLLMGPTGAGKSKLAANIFELKKQRQGLPG
;
A
#
# COMPACT_ATOMS: atom_id res chain seq x y z
N MET A 1 13.66 22.87 -6.86
CA MET A 1 13.31 21.69 -6.05
C MET A 1 11.78 21.63 -6.04
N LYS A 2 11.17 20.47 -6.23
CA LYS A 2 9.72 20.38 -6.15
C LYS A 2 9.26 20.49 -4.70
N ARG A 3 8.07 21.06 -4.48
CA ARG A 3 7.44 21.11 -3.16
C ARG A 3 7.04 19.70 -2.72
N GLN A 4 7.27 19.36 -1.48
CA GLN A 4 6.88 18.07 -0.91
C GLN A 4 5.49 18.17 -0.27
N VAL A 5 4.54 17.40 -0.77
CA VAL A 5 3.15 17.41 -0.32
C VAL A 5 2.79 16.05 0.26
N VAL A 6 2.34 16.02 1.51
CA VAL A 6 1.90 14.79 2.17
C VAL A 6 0.39 14.77 2.30
N LEU A 7 -0.26 13.70 1.81
CA LEU A 7 -1.68 13.43 1.99
C LEU A 7 -1.85 12.30 3.02
N GLY A 8 -2.76 12.44 3.97
CA GLY A 8 -3.02 11.38 4.94
C GLY A 8 -4.22 11.64 5.82
N PHE A 9 -4.75 10.59 6.44
CA PHE A 9 -5.82 10.74 7.41
C PHE A 9 -5.30 11.23 8.76
N LEU A 10 -6.11 12.03 9.45
CA LEU A 10 -5.91 12.36 10.85
C LEU A 10 -5.91 11.07 11.70
N GLY A 11 -4.89 10.87 12.50
CA GLY A 11 -4.80 9.77 13.45
C GLY A 11 -5.66 10.01 14.69
N THR A 12 -6.94 9.71 14.64
CA THR A 12 -7.89 10.02 15.72
C THR A 12 -7.50 9.41 17.07
N THR A 13 -6.71 8.36 17.10
CA THR A 13 -6.15 7.73 18.30
C THR A 13 -4.68 8.09 18.51
N LEU A 14 -3.85 7.96 17.47
CA LEU A 14 -2.41 8.14 17.57
C LEU A 14 -2.00 9.61 17.70
N ASP A 15 -2.68 10.52 16.99
CA ASP A 15 -2.44 11.97 17.09
C ASP A 15 -3.19 12.63 18.28
N ALA A 16 -4.03 11.85 18.96
CA ALA A 16 -4.78 12.38 20.10
C ALA A 16 -3.88 12.65 21.32
N GLY A 17 -4.18 13.78 21.98
CA GLY A 17 -3.51 14.16 23.20
C GLY A 17 -4.03 15.50 23.70
N SER A 18 -3.87 15.78 24.99
CA SER A 18 -4.28 17.05 25.60
C SER A 18 -3.17 17.62 26.49
N GLY A 19 -3.16 18.93 26.65
CA GLY A 19 -2.18 19.62 27.49
C GLY A 19 -0.72 19.38 27.03
N ALA A 20 0.22 19.59 27.93
CA ALA A 20 1.66 19.41 27.67
C ALA A 20 2.05 17.95 27.43
N GLY A 21 1.37 17.01 28.08
CA GLY A 21 1.66 15.57 27.96
C GLY A 21 1.49 14.97 26.55
N ARG A 22 0.85 15.70 25.64
CA ARG A 22 0.77 15.28 24.23
C ARG A 22 2.13 15.25 23.54
N TRP A 23 3.10 16.00 23.99
CA TRP A 23 4.47 16.04 23.49
C TRP A 23 5.35 14.89 23.98
N GLU A 24 4.87 14.16 24.98
CA GLU A 24 5.54 12.94 25.48
C GLU A 24 5.18 11.71 24.66
N LYS A 25 4.15 11.82 23.81
CA LYS A 25 3.66 10.72 22.96
C LYS A 25 4.12 10.93 21.52
N TRP A 26 4.44 9.82 20.89
CA TRP A 26 4.64 9.81 19.46
C TRP A 26 3.31 10.02 18.75
N ARG A 27 3.27 10.97 17.82
CA ARG A 27 2.09 11.40 17.07
C ARG A 27 2.44 11.45 15.59
N PRO A 28 2.00 10.45 14.79
CA PRO A 28 2.49 10.23 13.42
C PRO A 28 2.36 11.44 12.50
N SER A 29 1.23 12.15 12.53
CA SER A 29 1.02 13.32 11.66
C SER A 29 1.88 14.51 12.07
N VAL A 30 2.10 14.70 13.38
CA VAL A 30 2.98 15.78 13.88
C VAL A 30 4.46 15.44 13.63
N SER A 31 4.82 14.14 13.72
CA SER A 31 6.19 13.67 13.48
C SER A 31 6.69 13.98 12.06
N LEU A 32 5.79 14.10 11.08
CA LEU A 32 6.14 14.50 9.71
C LEU A 32 6.87 15.85 9.64
N ALA A 33 6.59 16.76 10.58
CA ALA A 33 7.24 18.08 10.67
C ALA A 33 8.60 18.04 11.40
N MET A 34 9.03 16.88 11.89
CA MET A 34 10.17 16.77 12.81
C MET A 34 11.36 15.98 12.23
N TYR A 35 11.23 15.36 11.05
CA TYR A 35 12.30 14.60 10.45
C TYR A 35 13.35 15.52 9.82
N PRO A 36 14.65 15.34 10.11
CA PRO A 36 15.69 16.25 9.59
C PRO A 36 15.94 16.08 8.08
N ASP A 37 15.59 14.93 7.53
CA ASP A 37 15.83 14.52 6.13
C ASP A 37 14.55 14.52 5.28
N PHE A 38 13.39 14.79 5.90
CA PHE A 38 12.10 14.86 5.23
C PHE A 38 11.17 15.85 5.92
N VAL A 39 11.07 17.07 5.41
CA VAL A 39 10.14 18.09 5.90
C VAL A 39 9.19 18.45 4.76
N PRO A 40 7.89 18.17 4.89
CA PRO A 40 6.92 18.55 3.87
C PRO A 40 6.72 20.06 3.80
N ASP A 41 6.50 20.59 2.59
CA ASP A 41 6.05 21.98 2.40
C ASP A 41 4.56 22.13 2.69
N ARG A 42 3.79 21.04 2.48
CA ARG A 42 2.35 21.04 2.70
C ARG A 42 1.84 19.67 3.17
N ILE A 43 0.89 19.70 4.11
CA ILE A 43 0.18 18.50 4.58
C ILE A 43 -1.32 18.66 4.30
N GLU A 44 -1.87 17.76 3.50
CA GLU A 44 -3.29 17.60 3.22
C GLU A 44 -3.86 16.60 4.22
N LEU A 45 -4.44 17.11 5.31
CA LEU A 45 -4.93 16.29 6.42
C LEU A 45 -6.41 15.98 6.25
N LEU A 46 -6.72 14.72 5.93
CA LEU A 46 -8.09 14.26 5.76
C LEU A 46 -8.67 13.85 7.12
N LEU A 47 -9.85 14.37 7.45
CA LEU A 47 -10.55 14.02 8.67
C LEU A 47 -11.91 13.41 8.34
N ASP A 48 -12.23 12.31 8.99
CA ASP A 48 -13.55 11.72 8.93
C ASP A 48 -14.43 12.41 9.96
N GLN A 49 -15.43 13.11 9.48
CA GLN A 49 -16.45 13.82 10.25
C GLN A 49 -15.96 15.07 11.02
N ARG A 50 -16.84 16.07 11.07
CA ARG A 50 -16.62 17.35 11.79
C ARG A 50 -16.36 17.19 13.29
N ARG A 51 -16.75 16.07 13.90
CA ARG A 51 -16.45 15.80 15.33
C ARG A 51 -14.94 15.77 15.62
N HIS A 52 -14.11 15.48 14.63
CA HIS A 52 -12.65 15.45 14.76
C HIS A 52 -11.98 16.79 14.43
N LEU A 53 -12.74 17.82 14.05
CA LEU A 53 -12.19 19.11 13.66
C LEU A 53 -11.37 19.76 14.79
N LYS A 54 -11.79 19.61 16.06
CA LYS A 54 -11.03 20.14 17.20
C LYS A 54 -9.65 19.50 17.31
N LEU A 55 -9.57 18.17 17.12
CA LEU A 55 -8.30 17.46 17.10
C LEU A 55 -7.45 17.85 15.87
N ALA A 56 -8.06 17.96 14.69
CA ALA A 56 -7.37 18.39 13.48
C ALA A 56 -6.72 19.76 13.63
N ARG A 57 -7.46 20.74 14.19
CA ARG A 57 -6.92 22.08 14.49
C ARG A 57 -5.80 22.07 15.51
N GLN A 58 -5.85 21.18 16.51
CA GLN A 58 -4.77 21.01 17.46
C GLN A 58 -3.54 20.41 16.77
N VAL A 59 -3.71 19.39 15.91
CA VAL A 59 -2.61 18.78 15.14
C VAL A 59 -1.99 19.81 14.20
N GLU A 60 -2.78 20.60 13.49
CA GLU A 60 -2.33 21.72 12.65
C GLU A 60 -1.47 22.71 13.45
N ALA A 61 -1.93 23.17 14.62
CA ALA A 61 -1.18 24.08 15.48
C ALA A 61 0.13 23.47 15.99
N ASP A 62 0.12 22.15 16.30
CA ASP A 62 1.30 21.43 16.75
C ASP A 62 2.31 21.21 15.62
N ILE A 63 1.84 20.97 14.39
CA ILE A 63 2.68 20.94 13.19
C ILE A 63 3.37 22.28 12.98
N HIS A 64 2.61 23.39 13.02
CA HIS A 64 3.17 24.74 12.91
C HIS A 64 4.16 25.10 14.03
N THR A 65 4.03 24.48 15.21
CA THR A 65 5.00 24.67 16.31
C THR A 65 6.35 24.03 15.96
N GLN A 66 6.36 22.92 15.22
CA GLN A 66 7.58 22.22 14.82
C GLN A 66 8.15 22.75 13.49
N GLY A 67 7.28 23.11 12.55
CA GLY A 67 7.62 23.63 11.23
C GLY A 67 6.69 24.79 10.84
N PRO A 68 7.02 26.03 11.21
CA PRO A 68 6.13 27.20 10.95
C PRO A 68 5.83 27.44 9.47
N GLU A 69 6.72 27.00 8.58
CA GLU A 69 6.60 27.15 7.13
C GLU A 69 5.70 26.07 6.48
N ILE A 70 5.31 25.03 7.23
CA ILE A 70 4.50 23.95 6.69
C ILE A 70 3.07 24.40 6.54
N GLU A 71 2.56 24.41 5.32
CA GLU A 71 1.13 24.65 5.06
C GLU A 71 0.32 23.42 5.46
N VAL A 72 -0.77 23.58 6.24
CA VAL A 72 -1.68 22.48 6.57
C VAL A 72 -3.07 22.81 6.03
N ARG A 73 -3.62 21.89 5.22
CA ARG A 73 -4.98 21.98 4.69
C ARG A 73 -5.83 20.85 5.26
N LEU A 74 -7.00 21.21 5.77
CA LEU A 74 -7.93 20.24 6.36
C LEU A 74 -9.03 19.91 5.36
N HIS A 75 -9.23 18.59 5.11
CA HIS A 75 -10.25 18.08 4.21
C HIS A 75 -11.27 17.24 4.99
N ASP A 76 -12.53 17.67 4.95
CA ASP A 76 -13.64 16.95 5.60
C ASP A 76 -14.14 15.84 4.66
N MET A 77 -13.88 14.60 5.06
CA MET A 77 -14.30 13.41 4.34
C MET A 77 -15.59 12.86 4.96
N HIS A 78 -16.64 12.77 4.18
CA HIS A 78 -17.90 12.16 4.64
C HIS A 78 -17.85 10.64 4.42
N LEU A 79 -17.28 9.91 5.38
CA LEU A 79 -17.32 8.46 5.39
C LEU A 79 -18.58 7.99 6.12
N ALA A 80 -19.48 7.29 5.44
CA ALA A 80 -20.67 6.71 6.04
C ALA A 80 -20.28 5.65 7.09
N ASP A 81 -19.35 4.78 6.72
CA ASP A 81 -18.70 3.82 7.61
C ASP A 81 -17.20 3.76 7.27
N PRO A 82 -16.30 4.18 8.18
CA PRO A 82 -14.85 4.16 7.94
C PRO A 82 -14.26 2.74 7.93
N TRP A 83 -15.07 1.71 8.20
CA TRP A 83 -14.68 0.29 8.14
C TRP A 83 -15.25 -0.43 6.91
N ASP A 84 -16.16 0.19 6.17
CA ASP A 84 -16.67 -0.33 4.91
C ASP A 84 -15.73 0.01 3.75
N PHE A 85 -15.21 -1.03 3.10
CA PHE A 85 -14.21 -0.88 2.04
C PHE A 85 -14.76 -0.09 0.84
N GLU A 86 -15.98 -0.39 0.41
CA GLU A 86 -16.59 0.24 -0.77
C GLU A 86 -16.81 1.74 -0.54
N SER A 87 -17.36 2.10 0.62
CA SER A 87 -17.60 3.49 1.03
C SER A 87 -16.29 4.29 1.12
N VAL A 88 -15.27 3.73 1.79
CA VAL A 88 -13.98 4.40 1.95
C VAL A 88 -13.26 4.54 0.61
N TYR A 89 -13.26 3.49 -0.22
CA TYR A 89 -12.62 3.53 -1.52
C TYR A 89 -13.27 4.55 -2.44
N ALA A 90 -14.61 4.57 -2.52
CA ALA A 90 -15.35 5.53 -3.34
C ALA A 90 -15.06 6.97 -2.90
N SER A 91 -15.14 7.26 -1.60
CA SER A 91 -14.88 8.61 -1.08
C SER A 91 -13.44 9.08 -1.33
N LEU A 92 -12.46 8.18 -1.16
CA LEU A 92 -11.05 8.50 -1.46
C LEU A 92 -10.81 8.65 -2.96
N PHE A 93 -11.45 7.84 -3.79
CA PHE A 93 -11.36 7.95 -5.23
C PHE A 93 -11.92 9.29 -5.72
N ASP A 94 -13.09 9.70 -5.21
CA ASP A 94 -13.70 11.00 -5.54
C ASP A 94 -12.81 12.17 -5.09
N PHE A 95 -12.22 12.07 -3.88
CA PHE A 95 -11.26 13.06 -3.40
C PHE A 95 -10.05 13.17 -4.36
N VAL A 96 -9.47 12.05 -4.74
CA VAL A 96 -8.30 11.99 -5.64
C VAL A 96 -8.65 12.54 -7.03
N GLN A 97 -9.84 12.23 -7.56
CA GLN A 97 -10.30 12.78 -8.85
C GLN A 97 -10.57 14.28 -8.81
N GLY A 98 -11.03 14.79 -7.68
CA GLY A 98 -11.29 16.22 -7.47
C GLY A 98 -10.06 17.06 -7.07
N TYR A 99 -8.96 16.40 -6.67
CA TYR A 99 -7.76 17.09 -6.26
C TYR A 99 -6.89 17.52 -7.45
N ALA A 100 -6.51 18.78 -7.49
CA ALA A 100 -5.67 19.33 -8.55
C ALA A 100 -4.19 19.01 -8.31
N PHE A 101 -3.75 17.82 -8.73
CA PHE A 101 -2.34 17.44 -8.67
C PHE A 101 -1.50 18.25 -9.68
N ASP A 102 -0.31 18.69 -9.24
CA ASP A 102 0.70 19.36 -10.08
C ASP A 102 2.05 18.61 -10.01
N PRO A 103 2.19 17.47 -10.70
CA PRO A 103 3.41 16.66 -10.64
C PRO A 103 4.62 17.32 -11.30
N GLU A 104 4.45 18.46 -11.98
CA GLU A 104 5.59 19.21 -12.53
C GLU A 104 6.30 20.01 -11.42
N HIS A 105 5.56 20.52 -10.43
CA HIS A 105 6.09 21.38 -9.36
C HIS A 105 6.03 20.76 -7.98
N GLU A 106 5.28 19.65 -7.79
CA GLU A 106 5.06 18.99 -6.51
C GLU A 106 5.38 17.49 -6.56
N ASP A 107 6.03 17.00 -5.51
CA ASP A 107 6.22 15.57 -5.22
C ASP A 107 5.23 15.17 -4.12
N TYR A 108 4.42 14.15 -4.39
CA TYR A 108 3.35 13.71 -3.50
C TYR A 108 3.73 12.47 -2.72
N TYR A 109 3.34 12.45 -1.45
CA TYR A 109 3.53 11.33 -0.53
C TYR A 109 2.21 11.00 0.15
N VAL A 110 1.89 9.73 0.25
CA VAL A 110 0.66 9.26 0.92
C VAL A 110 1.04 8.62 2.24
N HIS A 111 0.65 9.26 3.34
CA HIS A 111 0.93 8.80 4.69
C HIS A 111 -0.04 7.69 5.08
N ILE A 112 0.47 6.46 5.20
CA ILE A 112 -0.32 5.26 5.45
C ILE A 112 -0.27 4.77 6.91
N THR A 113 0.30 5.53 7.83
CA THR A 113 0.38 5.12 9.24
C THR A 113 -0.91 5.38 10.01
N THR A 114 -1.70 6.34 9.55
CA THR A 114 -2.94 6.80 10.20
C THR A 114 -4.18 6.42 9.41
N GLY A 115 -5.35 6.58 10.00
CA GLY A 115 -6.62 6.10 9.46
C GLY A 115 -6.93 4.65 9.87
N THR A 116 -8.07 4.13 9.43
CA THR A 116 -8.43 2.72 9.59
C THR A 116 -7.57 1.83 8.68
N HIS A 117 -7.50 0.54 8.96
CA HIS A 117 -6.85 -0.41 8.04
C HIS A 117 -7.47 -0.39 6.65
N VAL A 118 -8.77 -0.16 6.57
CA VAL A 118 -9.50 -0.02 5.29
C VAL A 118 -8.97 1.20 4.53
N ALA A 119 -8.86 2.35 5.19
CA ALA A 119 -8.30 3.56 4.57
C ALA A 119 -6.85 3.38 4.10
N GLN A 120 -6.03 2.66 4.88
CA GLN A 120 -4.64 2.35 4.49
C GLN A 120 -4.59 1.46 3.24
N ILE A 121 -5.45 0.43 3.16
CA ILE A 121 -5.55 -0.44 1.98
C ILE A 121 -6.04 0.36 0.77
N CYS A 122 -7.05 1.23 0.93
CA CYS A 122 -7.55 2.06 -0.16
C CYS A 122 -6.46 3.02 -0.69
N TRP A 123 -5.71 3.68 0.18
CA TRP A 123 -4.57 4.50 -0.20
C TRP A 123 -3.53 3.71 -0.99
N PHE A 124 -3.18 2.51 -0.51
CA PHE A 124 -2.26 1.61 -1.21
C PHE A 124 -2.76 1.29 -2.62
N LEU A 125 -4.02 0.88 -2.75
CA LEU A 125 -4.61 0.52 -4.05
C LEU A 125 -4.67 1.70 -5.01
N LEU A 126 -5.07 2.90 -4.55
CA LEU A 126 -5.13 4.10 -5.39
C LEU A 126 -3.74 4.55 -5.86
N THR A 127 -2.73 4.40 -5.00
CA THR A 127 -1.33 4.72 -5.33
C THR A 127 -0.76 3.70 -6.33
N GLU A 128 -0.97 2.40 -6.09
CA GLU A 128 -0.52 1.32 -6.96
C GLU A 128 -1.17 1.38 -8.35
N ALA A 129 -2.47 1.68 -8.38
CA ALA A 129 -3.21 1.87 -9.62
C ALA A 129 -2.88 3.19 -10.35
N ARG A 130 -2.00 4.02 -9.76
CA ARG A 130 -1.57 5.32 -10.29
C ARG A 130 -2.70 6.32 -10.52
N TYR A 131 -3.75 6.26 -9.72
CA TYR A 131 -4.81 7.29 -9.71
C TYR A 131 -4.31 8.61 -9.09
N LEU A 132 -3.26 8.55 -8.27
CA LEU A 132 -2.55 9.73 -7.79
C LEU A 132 -1.04 9.60 -8.07
N PRO A 133 -0.34 10.70 -8.37
CA PRO A 133 1.08 10.70 -8.70
C PRO A 133 1.96 10.72 -7.44
N GLY A 134 1.78 9.75 -6.52
CA GLY A 134 2.42 9.76 -5.22
C GLY A 134 3.23 8.51 -4.90
N ARG A 135 4.01 8.59 -3.82
CA ARG A 135 4.71 7.47 -3.18
C ARG A 135 4.17 7.27 -1.78
N LEU A 136 4.16 6.05 -1.29
CA LEU A 136 3.73 5.78 0.07
C LEU A 136 4.83 6.16 1.07
N ILE A 137 4.44 6.82 2.17
CA ILE A 137 5.30 7.09 3.31
C ILE A 137 4.68 6.46 4.56
N GLN A 138 5.49 5.70 5.28
CA GLN A 138 5.13 5.10 6.55
C GLN A 138 5.99 5.72 7.65
N THR A 139 5.36 6.13 8.75
CA THR A 139 6.07 6.56 9.95
C THR A 139 5.99 5.47 11.02
N SER A 140 6.99 5.39 11.88
CA SER A 140 7.09 4.39 12.95
C SER A 140 7.53 5.04 14.24
N PRO A 141 7.01 4.60 15.40
CA PRO A 141 7.37 5.16 16.68
C PRO A 141 8.86 4.91 17.01
N PRO A 142 9.46 5.74 17.87
CA PRO A 142 10.81 5.51 18.33
C PRO A 142 10.92 4.19 19.10
N ARG A 143 12.04 3.48 18.92
CA ARG A 143 12.28 2.19 19.61
C ARG A 143 12.29 2.32 21.13
N LYS A 144 12.72 3.48 21.64
CA LYS A 144 12.66 3.86 23.06
C LYS A 144 11.90 5.17 23.11
N GLN A 145 10.78 5.18 23.84
CA GLN A 145 9.98 6.40 23.99
C GLN A 145 10.81 7.49 24.65
N ARG A 146 11.03 8.57 23.93
CA ARG A 146 11.66 9.80 24.40
C ARG A 146 10.79 10.97 23.98
N ALA A 147 10.59 11.92 24.88
CA ALA A 147 9.86 13.13 24.54
C ALA A 147 10.54 13.84 23.34
N GLY A 148 9.75 14.23 22.37
CA GLY A 148 10.23 14.93 21.17
C GLY A 148 10.97 14.06 20.14
N ASP A 149 11.04 12.74 20.32
CA ASP A 149 11.61 11.83 19.33
C ASP A 149 10.53 11.51 18.25
N PRO A 150 10.73 11.92 16.98
CA PRO A 150 9.75 11.68 15.92
C PRO A 150 9.68 10.20 15.49
N GLY A 151 10.58 9.35 15.96
CA GLY A 151 10.72 7.99 15.46
C GLY A 151 11.45 7.93 14.12
N SER A 152 10.93 7.13 13.21
CA SER A 152 11.50 6.97 11.88
C SER A 152 10.42 7.02 10.81
N HIS A 153 10.82 7.35 9.57
CA HIS A 153 9.96 7.20 8.41
C HIS A 153 10.62 6.32 7.35
N ALA A 154 9.82 5.75 6.47
CA ALA A 154 10.27 4.98 5.34
C ALA A 154 9.38 5.27 4.11
N LEU A 155 10.00 5.50 2.97
CA LEU A 155 9.30 5.53 1.70
C LEU A 155 9.11 4.08 1.24
N ILE A 156 7.85 3.72 0.95
CA ILE A 156 7.52 2.41 0.41
C ILE A 156 7.46 2.54 -1.11
N ASP A 157 8.40 1.88 -1.75
CA ASP A 157 8.38 1.72 -3.20
C ASP A 157 7.58 0.46 -3.52
N LEU A 158 6.50 0.63 -4.31
CA LEU A 158 5.65 -0.48 -4.73
C LEU A 158 6.25 -1.28 -5.89
N ASP A 159 7.35 -0.80 -6.47
CA ASP A 159 8.12 -1.57 -7.43
C ASP A 159 8.88 -2.70 -6.72
N LEU A 160 8.24 -3.88 -6.67
CA LEU A 160 8.81 -5.08 -6.04
C LEU A 160 10.15 -5.51 -6.65
N ALA A 161 10.47 -5.05 -7.87
CA ALA A 161 11.76 -5.34 -8.51
C ALA A 161 12.94 -4.68 -7.77
N ARG A 162 12.69 -3.60 -7.00
CA ARG A 162 13.71 -2.94 -6.17
C ARG A 162 14.03 -3.68 -4.86
N TYR A 163 13.17 -4.61 -4.46
CA TYR A 163 13.41 -5.43 -3.27
C TYR A 163 14.05 -6.76 -3.66
N ASP A 164 15.35 -6.76 -3.96
CA ASP A 164 16.09 -7.95 -4.46
C ASP A 164 15.78 -9.23 -3.72
N ARG A 165 15.70 -9.19 -2.39
CA ARG A 165 15.35 -10.37 -1.59
C ARG A 165 13.94 -10.87 -1.82
N ILE A 166 12.99 -9.97 -2.04
CA ILE A 166 11.59 -10.31 -2.33
C ILE A 166 11.49 -10.83 -3.76
N ALA A 167 12.10 -10.13 -4.71
CA ALA A 167 12.16 -10.55 -6.11
C ALA A 167 12.83 -11.92 -6.28
N GLN A 168 13.96 -12.17 -5.62
CA GLN A 168 14.63 -13.47 -5.61
C GLN A 168 13.75 -14.59 -5.00
N ARG A 169 13.04 -14.29 -3.91
CA ARG A 169 12.11 -15.25 -3.28
C ARG A 169 10.95 -15.60 -4.22
N PHE A 170 10.35 -14.60 -4.88
CA PHE A 170 9.30 -14.86 -5.87
C PHE A 170 9.82 -15.61 -7.07
N ALA A 171 10.99 -15.27 -7.59
CA ALA A 171 11.62 -16.01 -8.68
C ALA A 171 11.91 -17.47 -8.32
N ALA A 172 12.40 -17.73 -7.10
CA ALA A 172 12.64 -19.09 -6.60
C ALA A 172 11.32 -19.88 -6.50
N ILE A 173 10.27 -19.29 -5.93
CA ILE A 173 8.95 -19.94 -5.80
C ILE A 173 8.35 -20.22 -7.19
N SER A 174 8.43 -19.27 -8.12
CA SER A 174 7.94 -19.47 -9.49
C SER A 174 8.73 -20.55 -10.23
N ALA A 175 10.04 -20.59 -10.06
CA ALA A 175 10.89 -21.64 -10.66
C ALA A 175 10.54 -23.03 -10.10
N GLU A 176 10.35 -23.17 -8.80
CA GLU A 176 9.94 -24.40 -8.14
C GLU A 176 8.57 -24.88 -8.63
N THR A 177 7.60 -23.94 -8.73
CA THR A 177 6.25 -24.24 -9.24
C THR A 177 6.28 -24.66 -10.71
N ALA A 178 7.06 -23.98 -11.54
CA ALA A 178 7.22 -24.34 -12.94
C ALA A 178 7.88 -25.73 -13.10
N ALA A 179 8.87 -26.04 -12.25
CA ALA A 179 9.49 -27.37 -12.20
C ALA A 179 8.47 -28.46 -11.80
N PHE A 180 7.63 -28.17 -10.81
CA PHE A 180 6.54 -29.07 -10.41
C PHE A 180 5.54 -29.30 -11.55
N LEU A 181 5.08 -28.25 -12.23
CA LEU A 181 4.16 -28.37 -13.37
C LEU A 181 4.76 -29.17 -14.53
N LYS A 182 6.05 -29.01 -14.77
CA LYS A 182 6.79 -29.82 -15.79
C LYS A 182 6.98 -31.26 -15.39
N SER A 183 6.80 -31.61 -14.12
CA SER A 183 7.01 -33.00 -13.59
C SER A 183 8.34 -33.64 -14.01
N GLY A 184 9.41 -32.86 -13.97
CA GLY A 184 10.74 -33.33 -14.38
C GLY A 184 10.92 -33.48 -15.90
N ILE A 185 9.99 -33.01 -16.73
CA ILE A 185 10.16 -32.99 -18.18
C ILE A 185 11.19 -31.91 -18.52
N ALA A 186 12.41 -32.32 -18.80
CA ALA A 186 13.42 -31.42 -19.34
C ALA A 186 13.07 -31.11 -20.80
N THR A 187 12.65 -29.84 -21.04
CA THR A 187 12.32 -29.39 -22.40
C THR A 187 13.12 -28.16 -22.78
N ARG A 188 13.62 -28.17 -24.02
CA ARG A 188 14.25 -26.98 -24.64
C ARG A 188 13.25 -26.14 -25.43
N SER A 189 11.99 -26.58 -25.52
CA SER A 189 10.94 -25.82 -26.23
C SER A 189 10.58 -24.56 -25.52
N GLN A 190 10.95 -23.41 -26.09
CA GLN A 190 10.56 -22.09 -25.56
C GLN A 190 9.05 -21.91 -25.51
N ALA A 191 8.32 -22.41 -26.51
CA ALA A 191 6.86 -22.33 -26.56
C ALA A 191 6.22 -23.11 -25.39
N PHE A 192 6.71 -24.30 -25.08
CA PHE A 192 6.25 -25.07 -23.94
C PHE A 192 6.58 -24.40 -22.62
N ASN A 193 7.77 -23.82 -22.47
CA ASN A 193 8.16 -23.10 -21.26
C ASN A 193 7.26 -21.89 -21.01
N ARG A 194 6.98 -21.08 -22.04
CA ARG A 194 6.04 -19.94 -21.95
C ARG A 194 4.62 -20.38 -21.55
N MET A 195 4.15 -21.48 -22.13
CA MET A 195 2.85 -22.07 -21.78
C MET A 195 2.79 -22.47 -20.30
N ILE A 196 3.84 -23.10 -19.77
CA ILE A 196 3.91 -23.48 -18.34
C ILE A 196 3.90 -22.25 -17.43
N GLU A 197 4.64 -21.19 -17.78
CA GLU A 197 4.65 -19.93 -17.03
C GLU A 197 3.26 -19.26 -17.03
N GLU A 198 2.56 -19.32 -18.15
CA GLU A 198 1.19 -18.80 -18.25
C GLU A 198 0.21 -19.64 -17.43
N ILE A 199 0.30 -20.98 -17.48
CA ILE A 199 -0.49 -21.87 -16.65
C ILE A 199 -0.25 -21.61 -15.16
N GLU A 200 1.00 -21.43 -14.73
CA GLU A 200 1.34 -21.12 -13.35
C GLU A 200 0.66 -19.82 -12.89
N ARG A 201 0.76 -18.78 -13.70
CA ARG A 201 0.15 -17.48 -13.41
C ARG A 201 -1.38 -17.55 -13.30
N VAL A 202 -2.03 -18.28 -14.24
CA VAL A 202 -3.49 -18.41 -14.28
C VAL A 202 -3.98 -19.34 -13.16
N ALA A 203 -3.32 -20.48 -12.96
CA ALA A 203 -3.72 -21.46 -11.95
C ALA A 203 -3.65 -20.90 -10.53
N GLY A 204 -2.70 -19.97 -10.25
CA GLY A 204 -2.57 -19.34 -8.95
C GLY A 204 -3.65 -18.28 -8.64
N LYS A 205 -4.27 -17.69 -9.67
CA LYS A 205 -5.18 -16.54 -9.53
C LYS A 205 -6.63 -16.82 -9.91
N SER A 206 -6.87 -17.73 -10.86
CA SER A 206 -8.20 -17.97 -11.44
C SER A 206 -8.84 -19.26 -10.96
N ARG A 207 -10.11 -19.18 -10.56
CA ARG A 207 -10.96 -20.36 -10.28
C ARG A 207 -11.65 -20.91 -11.52
N ALA A 208 -11.57 -20.21 -12.65
CA ALA A 208 -12.18 -20.66 -13.90
C ALA A 208 -11.65 -22.02 -14.34
N PRO A 209 -12.47 -22.84 -15.03
CA PRO A 209 -12.02 -24.09 -15.61
C PRO A 209 -10.97 -23.83 -16.69
N MET A 210 -9.99 -24.73 -16.78
CA MET A 210 -8.93 -24.70 -17.79
C MET A 210 -9.08 -25.86 -18.75
N LEU A 211 -9.10 -25.59 -20.06
CA LEU A 211 -9.15 -26.59 -21.10
C LEU A 211 -7.75 -26.80 -21.68
N LEU A 212 -7.23 -28.04 -21.59
CA LEU A 212 -5.97 -28.43 -22.19
C LEU A 212 -6.22 -29.13 -23.53
N MET A 213 -5.76 -28.56 -24.62
CA MET A 213 -5.88 -29.09 -25.97
C MET A 213 -4.53 -29.57 -26.49
N GLY A 214 -4.54 -30.61 -27.33
CA GLY A 214 -3.33 -31.14 -27.95
C GLY A 214 -3.47 -32.62 -28.37
N PRO A 215 -2.49 -33.20 -29.10
CA PRO A 215 -2.57 -34.54 -29.61
C PRO A 215 -2.58 -35.62 -28.50
N THR A 216 -3.05 -36.80 -28.81
CA THR A 216 -3.01 -37.95 -27.90
C THR A 216 -1.55 -38.27 -27.53
N GLY A 217 -1.29 -38.60 -26.27
CA GLY A 217 0.07 -38.87 -25.78
C GLY A 217 0.90 -37.63 -25.38
N ALA A 218 0.39 -36.38 -25.56
CA ALA A 218 1.12 -35.16 -25.22
C ALA A 218 1.21 -34.85 -23.71
N GLY A 219 0.89 -35.80 -22.83
CA GLY A 219 1.02 -35.62 -21.38
C GLY A 219 -0.05 -34.74 -20.73
N LYS A 220 -1.17 -34.42 -21.42
CA LYS A 220 -2.24 -33.54 -20.92
C LYS A 220 -2.81 -33.98 -19.58
N SER A 221 -3.08 -35.27 -19.39
CA SER A 221 -3.66 -35.79 -18.13
C SER A 221 -2.73 -35.58 -16.94
N LYS A 222 -1.43 -35.76 -17.12
CA LYS A 222 -0.44 -35.52 -16.06
C LYS A 222 -0.32 -34.04 -15.75
N LEU A 223 -0.31 -33.18 -16.77
CA LEU A 223 -0.28 -31.73 -16.58
C LEU A 223 -1.58 -31.24 -15.91
N ALA A 224 -2.73 -31.80 -16.27
CA ALA A 224 -4.02 -31.47 -15.62
C ALA A 224 -4.03 -31.82 -14.13
N ALA A 225 -3.49 -33.01 -13.77
CA ALA A 225 -3.36 -33.41 -12.37
C ALA A 225 -2.45 -32.44 -11.58
N ASN A 226 -1.32 -32.07 -12.15
CA ASN A 226 -0.41 -31.11 -11.50
C ASN A 226 -1.03 -29.71 -11.37
N ILE A 227 -1.80 -29.23 -12.36
CA ILE A 227 -2.54 -27.98 -12.29
C ILE A 227 -3.59 -28.05 -11.18
N PHE A 228 -4.30 -29.17 -11.06
CA PHE A 228 -5.29 -29.38 -10.00
C PHE A 228 -4.65 -29.32 -8.61
N GLU A 229 -3.55 -30.04 -8.38
CA GLU A 229 -2.81 -30.01 -7.13
C GLU A 229 -2.30 -28.60 -6.79
N LEU A 230 -1.79 -27.86 -7.79
CA LEU A 230 -1.36 -26.49 -7.61
C LEU A 230 -2.53 -25.56 -7.20
N LYS A 231 -3.69 -25.70 -7.85
CA LYS A 231 -4.91 -24.94 -7.49
C LYS A 231 -5.38 -25.30 -6.08
N LYS A 232 -5.37 -26.58 -5.73
CA LYS A 232 -5.74 -27.07 -4.40
C LYS A 232 -4.87 -26.44 -3.32
N GLN A 233 -3.55 -26.44 -3.49
CA GLN A 233 -2.60 -25.87 -2.53
C GLN A 233 -2.75 -24.35 -2.39
N ARG A 234 -2.92 -23.61 -3.50
CA ARG A 234 -2.96 -22.15 -3.49
C ARG A 234 -4.34 -21.54 -3.19
N GLN A 235 -5.42 -22.25 -3.50
CA GLN A 235 -6.78 -21.75 -3.39
C GLN A 235 -7.61 -22.45 -2.29
N GLY A 236 -7.03 -23.41 -1.55
CA GLY A 236 -7.71 -24.12 -0.47
C GLY A 236 -8.93 -24.90 -0.97
N LEU A 237 -8.90 -25.43 -2.20
CA LEU A 237 -10.01 -26.22 -2.73
C LEU A 237 -10.14 -27.54 -1.95
N PRO A 238 -11.37 -27.95 -1.58
CA PRO A 238 -11.60 -29.25 -0.96
C PRO A 238 -11.18 -30.36 -1.94
N GLY A 239 -10.68 -31.45 -1.38
CA GLY A 239 -10.27 -32.65 -2.14
C GLY A 239 -11.43 -33.43 -2.69
#